data_30f08b99e7fcc59d2b17775ee3b80efd
#
_entry.id   30f08b99e7fcc59d2b17775ee3b80efd
#
_cell.length_a   1.000
_cell.length_b   1.000
_cell.length_c   1.000
_cell.angle_alpha   90.00
_cell.angle_beta   90.00
_cell.angle_gamma   90.00
#
_symmetry.space_group_name_H-M   'P 1'
#
loop_
_entity.id
_entity.type
_entity.pdbx_description
1 polymer ?
#
loop_
_entity_poly.entity_id
_entity_poly.type
_entity_poly.pdbx_seq_one_letter_code
_entity_poly.pdbx_strand_id
1 'polypeptide(L)'
;MLIAFHKPFGVLSQFTGDGSPNRALAEFRFPANVYPIGRLDADSEGLLLLSDEPAWNQRLLHPRHAHAREYWAQVERIPTREALDALQRGLMIQGRKTLPCRAWLLEPQPLVGPATPCAPSSARQSAAIDDVAHGVMRPILPPRNPPIRFRKSVPDCWIGLELIEGKNRQVRRMTAAIGHPTLRLIRARVGGLELGDLAPGEWKILSEAERARAAQD
;
A
#
# COMPACT_ATOMS: atom_id res chain seq x y z
N MET A 1 -16.99 3.14 14.41
CA MET A 1 -16.83 3.53 12.99
C MET A 1 -15.49 3.03 12.45
N LEU A 2 -15.41 2.50 11.23
CA LEU A 2 -14.15 2.13 10.56
C LEU A 2 -14.04 2.88 9.24
N ILE A 3 -12.87 3.48 8.99
CA ILE A 3 -12.60 4.33 7.84
C ILE A 3 -11.45 3.73 7.04
N ALA A 4 -11.61 3.66 5.71
CA ALA A 4 -10.53 3.43 4.77
C ALA A 4 -10.04 4.76 4.22
N PHE A 5 -8.74 4.98 4.25
CA PHE A 5 -8.07 6.17 3.74
C PHE A 5 -6.96 5.79 2.78
N HIS A 6 -6.94 6.41 1.61
CA HIS A 6 -5.79 6.32 0.73
C HIS A 6 -4.74 7.35 1.17
N LYS A 7 -3.83 6.92 2.03
CA LYS A 7 -2.74 7.77 2.52
C LYS A 7 -1.81 8.15 1.37
N PRO A 8 -1.64 9.43 1.04
CA PRO A 8 -0.69 9.86 0.02
C PRO A 8 0.77 9.74 0.50
N PHE A 9 1.70 9.86 -0.44
CA PHE A 9 3.11 10.09 -0.14
C PHE A 9 3.30 11.38 0.65
N GLY A 10 4.28 11.42 1.56
CA GLY A 10 4.59 12.60 2.37
C GLY A 10 3.59 12.90 3.48
N VAL A 11 2.77 11.92 3.87
CA VAL A 11 1.81 12.05 4.97
C VAL A 11 2.18 11.13 6.12
N LEU A 12 2.24 11.67 7.33
CA LEU A 12 2.45 10.93 8.58
C LEU A 12 1.20 10.15 8.97
N SER A 13 1.37 8.96 9.55
CA SER A 13 0.25 8.18 10.12
C SER A 13 -0.07 8.65 11.56
N GLN A 14 -0.17 9.95 11.75
CA GLN A 14 -0.52 10.59 13.04
C GLN A 14 -1.16 11.95 12.80
N PHE A 15 -1.94 12.44 13.77
CA PHE A 15 -2.65 13.73 13.67
C PHE A 15 -1.78 14.94 13.94
N THR A 16 -0.66 14.76 14.65
CA THR A 16 0.30 15.84 14.96
C THR A 16 1.50 15.80 14.05
N GLY A 17 2.04 16.97 13.70
CA GLY A 17 3.32 17.06 13.00
C GLY A 17 4.47 16.57 13.87
N ASP A 18 5.56 16.16 13.23
CA ASP A 18 6.80 15.70 13.87
C ASP A 18 7.98 16.66 13.64
N GLY A 19 7.71 17.87 13.17
CA GLY A 19 8.71 18.86 12.78
C GLY A 19 9.32 18.66 11.40
N SER A 20 8.99 17.57 10.71
CA SER A 20 9.38 17.36 9.31
C SER A 20 8.45 18.11 8.34
N PRO A 21 8.82 18.26 7.06
CA PRO A 21 7.93 18.86 6.05
C PRO A 21 6.74 17.99 5.66
N ASN A 22 6.57 16.81 6.28
CA ASN A 22 5.47 15.90 5.98
C ASN A 22 4.16 16.44 6.56
N ARG A 23 3.08 16.20 5.83
CA ARG A 23 1.71 16.53 6.24
C ARG A 23 1.24 15.58 7.34
N ALA A 24 0.32 16.03 8.19
CA ALA A 24 -0.30 15.20 9.22
C ALA A 24 -1.73 14.77 8.82
N LEU A 25 -2.28 13.75 9.49
CA LEU A 25 -3.66 13.30 9.25
C LEU A 25 -4.70 14.37 9.55
N ALA A 26 -4.40 15.33 10.43
CA ALA A 26 -5.29 16.45 10.76
C ALA A 26 -5.75 17.26 9.52
N GLU A 27 -4.95 17.29 8.46
CA GLU A 27 -5.28 18.03 7.23
C GLU A 27 -6.39 17.38 6.39
N PHE A 28 -6.75 16.14 6.66
CA PHE A 28 -7.71 15.37 5.84
C PHE A 28 -9.15 15.38 6.38
N ARG A 29 -9.44 16.20 7.40
CA ARG A 29 -10.78 16.45 7.93
C ARG A 29 -11.56 15.16 8.28
N PHE A 30 -10.91 14.23 8.93
CA PHE A 30 -11.58 13.04 9.45
C PHE A 30 -12.62 13.38 10.53
N PRO A 31 -13.62 12.52 10.77
CA PRO A 31 -14.49 12.62 11.92
C PRO A 31 -13.70 12.69 13.23
N ALA A 32 -14.30 13.29 14.25
CA ALA A 32 -13.68 13.38 15.57
C ALA A 32 -13.42 11.99 16.19
N ASN A 33 -12.39 11.90 17.04
CA ASN A 33 -12.07 10.72 17.84
C ASN A 33 -11.67 9.46 17.05
N VAL A 34 -11.31 9.59 15.77
CA VAL A 34 -10.75 8.47 15.01
C VAL A 34 -9.22 8.46 15.10
N TYR A 35 -8.65 7.27 15.19
CA TYR A 35 -7.21 7.04 15.29
C TYR A 35 -6.75 6.01 14.26
N PRO A 36 -5.51 6.14 13.72
CA PRO A 36 -5.01 5.18 12.75
C PRO A 36 -4.76 3.81 13.38
N ILE A 37 -5.17 2.77 12.68
CA ILE A 37 -4.92 1.37 13.02
C ILE A 37 -3.58 0.96 12.42
N GLY A 38 -2.54 0.96 13.25
CA GLY A 38 -1.18 0.78 12.79
C GLY A 38 -0.63 2.00 12.04
N ARG A 39 0.46 1.78 11.32
CA ARG A 39 1.19 2.87 10.64
C ARG A 39 1.61 2.49 9.23
N LEU A 40 1.66 3.49 8.36
CA LEU A 40 2.45 3.53 7.14
C LEU A 40 3.51 4.60 7.29
N ASP A 41 4.71 4.36 6.81
CA ASP A 41 5.77 5.37 6.78
C ASP A 41 5.32 6.57 5.93
N ALA A 42 5.90 7.75 6.17
CA ALA A 42 5.55 8.95 5.41
C ALA A 42 5.77 8.78 3.90
N ASP A 43 6.81 8.04 3.52
CA ASP A 43 7.16 7.74 2.12
C ASP A 43 6.43 6.52 1.54
N SER A 44 5.47 5.94 2.27
CA SER A 44 4.60 4.84 1.80
C SER A 44 3.18 5.34 1.58
N GLU A 45 2.50 4.77 0.59
CA GLU A 45 1.18 5.16 0.14
C GLU A 45 0.15 4.03 0.36
N GLY A 46 -1.12 4.33 0.14
CA GLY A 46 -2.18 3.33 0.04
C GLY A 46 -3.06 3.21 1.27
N LEU A 47 -3.66 2.05 1.46
CA LEU A 47 -4.72 1.82 2.42
C LEU A 47 -4.25 1.96 3.87
N LEU A 48 -4.73 3.00 4.56
CA LEU A 48 -4.62 3.18 6.00
C LEU A 48 -6.02 3.12 6.60
N LEU A 49 -6.19 2.29 7.62
CA LEU A 49 -7.45 2.20 8.34
C LEU A 49 -7.41 3.11 9.57
N LEU A 50 -8.53 3.77 9.87
CA LEU A 50 -8.72 4.56 11.08
C LEU A 50 -10.04 4.14 11.76
N SER A 51 -10.11 4.25 13.08
CA SER A 51 -11.33 3.94 13.83
C SER A 51 -11.40 4.73 15.13
N ASP A 52 -12.64 4.97 15.58
CA ASP A 52 -13.00 5.40 16.94
C ASP A 52 -13.19 4.22 17.90
N GLU A 53 -13.16 2.98 17.39
CA GLU A 53 -13.32 1.75 18.16
C GLU A 53 -11.96 1.10 18.45
N PRO A 54 -11.43 1.13 19.70
CA PRO A 54 -10.11 0.55 20.04
C PRO A 54 -9.99 -0.95 19.74
N ALA A 55 -11.11 -1.68 19.70
CA ALA A 55 -11.17 -3.10 19.40
C ALA A 55 -10.54 -3.45 18.04
N TRP A 56 -10.61 -2.55 17.07
CA TRP A 56 -10.02 -2.75 15.75
C TRP A 56 -8.49 -2.81 15.79
N ASN A 57 -7.83 -2.04 16.68
CA ASN A 57 -6.38 -2.15 16.87
C ASN A 57 -5.99 -3.56 17.29
N GLN A 58 -6.71 -4.10 18.29
CA GLN A 58 -6.44 -5.44 18.78
C GLN A 58 -6.71 -6.50 17.71
N ARG A 59 -7.82 -6.36 16.97
CA ARG A 59 -8.22 -7.29 15.93
C ARG A 59 -7.25 -7.31 14.75
N LEU A 60 -6.79 -6.16 14.26
CA LEU A 60 -6.00 -6.05 13.02
C LEU A 60 -4.48 -6.05 13.25
N LEU A 61 -4.00 -5.69 14.45
CA LEU A 61 -2.57 -5.56 14.70
C LEU A 61 -1.99 -6.69 15.55
N HIS A 62 -2.84 -7.43 16.25
CA HIS A 62 -2.35 -8.46 17.15
C HIS A 62 -1.72 -9.61 16.33
N PRO A 63 -0.48 -10.03 16.64
CA PRO A 63 0.25 -11.04 15.86
C PRO A 63 -0.45 -12.39 15.73
N ARG A 64 -1.34 -12.74 16.69
CA ARG A 64 -2.10 -13.99 16.66
C ARG A 64 -3.12 -14.07 15.53
N HIS A 65 -3.59 -12.93 15.03
CA HIS A 65 -4.56 -12.90 13.94
C HIS A 65 -3.88 -12.91 12.57
N ALA A 66 -2.57 -12.64 12.51
CA ALA A 66 -1.73 -12.76 11.31
C ALA A 66 -2.34 -12.16 10.03
N HIS A 67 -3.19 -11.11 10.16
CA HIS A 67 -3.87 -10.51 9.01
C HIS A 67 -2.90 -10.14 7.90
N ALA A 68 -3.15 -10.67 6.72
CA ALA A 68 -2.35 -10.43 5.54
C ALA A 68 -2.42 -8.97 5.10
N ARG A 69 -1.29 -8.41 4.71
CA ARG A 69 -1.18 -7.08 4.10
C ARG A 69 -0.46 -7.19 2.79
N GLU A 70 -1.13 -6.78 1.74
CA GLU A 70 -0.56 -6.77 0.41
C GLU A 70 0.03 -5.40 0.09
N TYR A 71 1.24 -5.45 -0.43
CA TYR A 71 1.97 -4.27 -0.88
C TYR A 71 2.34 -4.40 -2.34
N TRP A 72 2.18 -3.34 -3.10
CA TRP A 72 2.76 -3.19 -4.44
C TRP A 72 3.99 -2.30 -4.33
N ALA A 73 5.11 -2.85 -4.71
CA ALA A 73 6.40 -2.18 -4.64
C ALA A 73 6.96 -1.99 -6.05
N GLN A 74 7.14 -0.73 -6.47
CA GLN A 74 7.97 -0.41 -7.63
C GLN A 74 9.42 -0.48 -7.20
N VAL A 75 10.19 -1.34 -7.84
CA VAL A 75 11.59 -1.61 -7.48
C VAL A 75 12.53 -1.33 -8.64
N GLU A 76 13.77 -0.98 -8.34
CA GLU A 76 14.84 -0.90 -9.36
C GLU A 76 15.19 -2.30 -9.86
N ARG A 77 15.38 -2.44 -11.15
CA ARG A 77 15.67 -3.67 -11.87
C ARG A 77 14.51 -4.67 -11.81
N ILE A 78 14.53 -5.64 -12.68
CA ILE A 78 13.55 -6.73 -12.70
C ILE A 78 14.11 -7.90 -11.88
N PRO A 79 13.49 -8.28 -10.74
CA PRO A 79 13.95 -9.39 -9.93
C PRO A 79 13.87 -10.71 -10.70
N THR A 80 14.88 -11.56 -10.53
CA THR A 80 14.82 -12.92 -11.00
C THR A 80 13.90 -13.78 -10.13
N ARG A 81 13.54 -14.96 -10.58
CA ARG A 81 12.73 -15.90 -9.80
C ARG A 81 13.41 -16.25 -8.48
N GLU A 82 14.72 -16.48 -8.50
CA GLU A 82 15.52 -16.81 -7.31
C GLU A 82 15.50 -15.69 -6.27
N ALA A 83 15.50 -14.43 -6.71
CA ALA A 83 15.37 -13.25 -5.85
C ALA A 83 13.98 -13.19 -5.19
N LEU A 84 12.91 -13.45 -5.94
CA LEU A 84 11.55 -13.54 -5.40
C LEU A 84 11.40 -14.73 -4.44
N ASP A 85 11.95 -15.89 -4.77
CA ASP A 85 11.96 -17.07 -3.91
C ASP A 85 12.72 -16.82 -2.59
N ALA A 86 13.79 -16.01 -2.63
CA ALA A 86 14.49 -15.58 -1.42
C ALA A 86 13.61 -14.74 -0.50
N LEU A 87 12.82 -13.80 -1.05
CA LEU A 87 11.81 -13.04 -0.29
C LEU A 87 10.81 -13.98 0.37
N GLN A 88 10.31 -14.96 -0.37
CA GLN A 88 9.29 -15.90 0.11
C GLN A 88 9.78 -16.78 1.26
N ARG A 89 11.03 -17.23 1.23
CA ARG A 89 11.63 -18.03 2.31
C ARG A 89 11.97 -17.23 3.56
N GLY A 90 11.91 -15.90 3.48
CA GLY A 90 12.33 -14.97 4.52
C GLY A 90 13.85 -14.72 4.53
N LEU A 91 14.20 -13.47 4.82
CA LEU A 91 15.55 -12.93 4.77
C LEU A 91 16.04 -12.50 6.15
N MET A 92 17.36 -12.57 6.33
CA MET A 92 18.00 -11.97 7.51
C MET A 92 18.09 -10.45 7.34
N ILE A 93 17.38 -9.71 8.17
CA ILE A 93 17.33 -8.24 8.16
C ILE A 93 17.64 -7.74 9.57
N GLN A 94 18.71 -6.98 9.72
CA GLN A 94 19.13 -6.42 11.01
C GLN A 94 19.21 -7.50 12.13
N GLY A 95 19.83 -8.63 11.82
CA GLY A 95 20.04 -9.73 12.77
C GLY A 95 18.79 -10.57 13.09
N ARG A 96 17.66 -10.35 12.38
CA ARG A 96 16.43 -11.12 12.55
C ARG A 96 15.93 -11.67 11.21
N LYS A 97 15.47 -12.91 11.22
CA LYS A 97 14.83 -13.49 10.04
C LYS A 97 13.39 -12.99 9.93
N THR A 98 13.00 -12.58 8.73
CA THR A 98 11.59 -12.27 8.43
C THR A 98 10.78 -13.55 8.37
N LEU A 99 9.50 -13.46 8.64
CA LEU A 99 8.59 -14.56 8.36
C LEU A 99 8.51 -14.84 6.85
N PRO A 100 8.20 -16.06 6.44
CA PRO A 100 7.85 -16.35 5.06
C PRO A 100 6.72 -15.45 4.57
N CYS A 101 6.76 -15.08 3.30
CA CYS A 101 5.75 -14.23 2.69
C CYS A 101 5.44 -14.71 1.28
N ARG A 102 4.40 -14.16 0.65
CA ARG A 102 4.21 -14.32 -0.80
C ARG A 102 4.89 -13.15 -1.50
N ALA A 103 5.59 -13.43 -2.60
CA ALA A 103 6.20 -12.42 -3.46
C ALA A 103 6.07 -12.85 -4.91
N TRP A 104 5.67 -11.92 -5.80
CA TRP A 104 5.45 -12.21 -7.22
C TRP A 104 5.68 -10.96 -8.06
N LEU A 105 5.96 -11.15 -9.35
CA LEU A 105 5.92 -10.06 -10.31
C LEU A 105 4.45 -9.71 -10.58
N LEU A 106 4.10 -8.42 -10.54
CA LEU A 106 2.75 -8.01 -10.93
C LEU A 106 2.60 -8.14 -12.45
N GLU A 107 1.64 -8.94 -12.87
CA GLU A 107 1.32 -9.15 -14.28
C GLU A 107 -0.20 -9.07 -14.48
N PRO A 108 -0.67 -8.12 -15.29
CA PRO A 108 0.10 -7.08 -16.00
C PRO A 108 0.69 -6.01 -15.06
N GLN A 109 1.79 -5.40 -15.48
CA GLN A 109 2.40 -4.30 -14.74
C GLN A 109 1.43 -3.10 -14.65
N PRO A 110 1.26 -2.47 -13.46
CA PRO A 110 0.41 -1.30 -13.31
C PRO A 110 0.82 -0.14 -14.23
N LEU A 111 -0.17 0.56 -14.76
CA LEU A 111 0.05 1.82 -15.47
C LEU A 111 -0.05 2.98 -14.48
N VAL A 112 0.86 3.96 -14.61
CA VAL A 112 0.75 5.23 -13.88
C VAL A 112 0.04 6.22 -14.81
N GLY A 113 -1.24 6.41 -14.59
CA GLY A 113 -2.07 7.34 -15.39
C GLY A 113 -1.90 8.80 -14.97
N PRO A 114 -2.35 9.77 -15.80
CA PRO A 114 -2.45 11.15 -15.39
C PRO A 114 -3.41 11.28 -14.20
N ALA A 115 -3.13 12.21 -13.27
CA ALA A 115 -4.07 12.53 -12.20
C ALA A 115 -5.32 13.15 -12.84
N THR A 116 -6.43 12.40 -12.83
CA THR A 116 -7.72 12.96 -13.23
C THR A 116 -8.23 13.82 -12.05
N PRO A 117 -8.42 15.13 -12.21
CA PRO A 117 -9.04 15.93 -11.15
C PRO A 117 -10.45 15.40 -10.91
N CYS A 118 -10.73 15.07 -9.67
CA CYS A 118 -12.03 14.83 -9.04
C CYS A 118 -13.23 14.67 -10.00
N ALA A 119 -13.34 13.53 -10.67
CA ALA A 119 -14.60 13.13 -11.31
C ALA A 119 -15.46 12.37 -10.29
N PRO A 120 -16.80 12.58 -10.26
CA PRO A 120 -17.69 11.84 -9.38
C PRO A 120 -17.54 10.32 -9.59
N SER A 121 -17.71 9.55 -8.54
CA SER A 121 -17.43 8.10 -8.50
C SER A 121 -18.08 7.26 -9.60
N SER A 122 -19.19 7.73 -10.16
CA SER A 122 -19.91 7.07 -11.28
C SER A 122 -19.19 7.17 -12.63
N ALA A 123 -18.25 8.10 -12.80
CA ALA A 123 -17.52 8.30 -14.06
C ALA A 123 -16.16 7.55 -14.10
N ARG A 124 -15.75 6.94 -12.99
CA ARG A 124 -14.41 6.31 -12.88
C ARG A 124 -14.31 4.90 -13.46
N GLN A 125 -15.45 4.25 -13.75
CA GLN A 125 -15.49 2.90 -14.35
C GLN A 125 -15.00 2.85 -15.80
N SER A 126 -14.85 4.00 -16.46
CA SER A 126 -14.45 4.05 -17.88
C SER A 126 -12.98 4.40 -18.14
N ALA A 127 -12.16 4.56 -17.10
CA ALA A 127 -10.74 4.92 -17.25
C ALA A 127 -9.77 3.72 -17.27
N ALA A 128 -10.29 2.48 -17.35
CA ALA A 128 -9.50 1.33 -17.73
C ALA A 128 -9.19 1.44 -19.22
N ILE A 129 -7.95 1.75 -19.57
CA ILE A 129 -7.51 1.65 -20.96
C ILE A 129 -7.50 0.15 -21.27
N ASP A 130 -8.49 -0.30 -22.03
CA ASP A 130 -8.50 -1.63 -22.62
C ASP A 130 -7.26 -1.74 -23.52
N ASP A 131 -6.24 -2.44 -23.04
CA ASP A 131 -5.20 -2.97 -23.91
C ASP A 131 -5.82 -4.19 -24.61
N VAL A 132 -6.48 -3.92 -25.72
CA VAL A 132 -7.42 -4.81 -26.44
C VAL A 132 -6.77 -6.12 -26.94
N ALA A 133 -5.47 -6.33 -26.69
CA ALA A 133 -4.76 -7.50 -27.18
C ALA A 133 -5.00 -8.79 -26.35
N HIS A 134 -5.34 -8.72 -25.04
CA HIS A 134 -5.41 -9.92 -24.18
C HIS A 134 -6.50 -9.91 -23.10
N GLY A 135 -7.43 -8.96 -23.06
CA GLY A 135 -8.56 -8.96 -22.10
C GLY A 135 -8.20 -8.85 -20.62
N VAL A 136 -6.97 -8.50 -20.29
CA VAL A 136 -6.49 -8.38 -18.90
C VAL A 136 -6.45 -6.92 -18.50
N MET A 137 -7.32 -6.52 -17.57
CA MET A 137 -7.34 -5.17 -17.03
C MET A 137 -6.06 -4.88 -16.25
N ARG A 138 -5.34 -3.84 -16.66
CA ARG A 138 -4.16 -3.33 -15.92
C ARG A 138 -4.59 -2.39 -14.82
N PRO A 139 -4.11 -2.55 -13.57
CA PRO A 139 -4.39 -1.57 -12.53
C PRO A 139 -3.80 -0.21 -12.91
N ILE A 140 -4.62 0.84 -12.85
CA ILE A 140 -4.19 2.21 -13.07
C ILE A 140 -3.89 2.85 -11.73
N LEU A 141 -2.63 3.21 -11.51
CA LEU A 141 -2.19 3.90 -10.31
C LEU A 141 -2.13 5.41 -10.55
N PRO A 142 -2.58 6.22 -9.57
CA PRO A 142 -2.41 7.66 -9.66
C PRO A 142 -0.93 8.04 -9.65
N PRO A 143 -0.53 9.13 -10.32
CA PRO A 143 0.84 9.62 -10.28
C PRO A 143 1.19 10.03 -8.84
N ARG A 144 2.43 9.77 -8.45
CA ARG A 144 2.95 10.23 -7.16
C ARG A 144 3.36 11.69 -7.23
N ASN A 145 3.09 12.44 -6.16
CA ASN A 145 3.59 13.79 -5.99
C ASN A 145 4.48 13.87 -4.73
N PRO A 146 5.77 14.26 -4.82
CA PRO A 146 6.54 14.54 -6.04
C PRO A 146 6.76 13.28 -6.89
N PRO A 147 6.98 13.42 -8.21
CA PRO A 147 7.19 12.28 -9.10
C PRO A 147 8.48 11.52 -8.74
N ILE A 148 8.52 10.25 -9.08
CA ILE A 148 9.74 9.44 -8.93
C ILE A 148 10.76 9.93 -9.94
N ARG A 149 12.01 10.11 -9.51
CA ARG A 149 13.10 10.47 -10.40
C ARG A 149 13.33 9.38 -11.43
N PHE A 150 13.09 9.69 -12.69
CA PHE A 150 13.34 8.78 -13.80
C PHE A 150 14.85 8.54 -14.00
N ARG A 151 15.24 7.26 -14.14
CA ARG A 151 16.63 6.86 -14.42
C ARG A 151 16.67 6.11 -15.75
N LYS A 152 17.21 6.73 -16.79
CA LYS A 152 17.26 6.16 -18.15
C LYS A 152 17.90 4.78 -18.26
N SER A 153 18.89 4.49 -17.40
CA SER A 153 19.72 3.27 -17.48
C SER A 153 19.34 2.17 -16.50
N VAL A 154 18.33 2.38 -15.65
CA VAL A 154 17.92 1.41 -14.65
C VAL A 154 16.44 1.10 -14.89
N PRO A 155 16.12 -0.10 -15.42
CA PRO A 155 14.74 -0.50 -15.56
C PRO A 155 14.08 -0.63 -14.18
N ASP A 156 12.79 -0.47 -14.11
CA ASP A 156 11.99 -0.73 -12.92
C ASP A 156 10.82 -1.67 -13.23
N CYS A 157 10.27 -2.27 -12.21
CA CYS A 157 9.06 -3.07 -12.32
C CYS A 157 8.29 -3.04 -11.01
N TRP A 158 7.05 -3.51 -11.05
CA TRP A 158 6.22 -3.67 -9.89
C TRP A 158 6.17 -5.14 -9.43
N ILE A 159 6.35 -5.33 -8.14
CA ILE A 159 6.19 -6.63 -7.48
C ILE A 159 5.12 -6.55 -6.40
N GLY A 160 4.38 -7.63 -6.23
CA GLY A 160 3.47 -7.83 -5.12
C GLY A 160 4.17 -8.54 -3.96
N LEU A 161 3.90 -8.11 -2.73
CA LEU A 161 4.31 -8.80 -1.51
C LEU A 161 3.12 -8.90 -0.56
N GLU A 162 2.86 -10.08 -0.04
CA GLU A 162 1.86 -10.29 1.00
C GLU A 162 2.53 -10.76 2.28
N LEU A 163 2.40 -9.98 3.35
CA LEU A 163 3.06 -10.22 4.63
C LEU A 163 2.01 -10.30 5.76
N ILE A 164 2.27 -11.19 6.72
CA ILE A 164 1.48 -11.32 7.96
C ILE A 164 2.15 -10.63 9.16
N GLU A 165 3.33 -10.04 8.96
CA GLU A 165 4.04 -9.25 9.96
C GLU A 165 4.27 -7.81 9.47
N GLY A 166 4.54 -6.88 10.39
CA GLY A 166 4.77 -5.49 10.05
C GLY A 166 5.87 -4.88 10.92
N LYS A 167 7.13 -5.00 10.49
CA LYS A 167 8.27 -4.36 11.13
C LYS A 167 8.62 -3.04 10.46
N ASN A 168 9.34 -2.19 11.18
CA ASN A 168 9.75 -0.89 10.65
C ASN A 168 10.42 -1.02 9.28
N ARG A 169 9.85 -0.38 8.25
CA ARG A 169 10.32 -0.34 6.87
C ARG A 169 10.62 -1.72 6.27
N GLN A 170 9.86 -2.74 6.67
CA GLN A 170 10.18 -4.14 6.36
C GLN A 170 10.27 -4.40 4.87
N VAL A 171 9.25 -4.05 4.07
CA VAL A 171 9.24 -4.27 2.62
C VAL A 171 10.45 -3.62 1.97
N ARG A 172 10.75 -2.36 2.29
CA ARG A 172 11.90 -1.63 1.71
C ARG A 172 13.24 -2.28 2.03
N ARG A 173 13.37 -2.83 3.24
CA ARG A 173 14.59 -3.56 3.64
C ARG A 173 14.69 -4.91 2.96
N MET A 174 13.57 -5.60 2.79
CA MET A 174 13.52 -6.90 2.10
C MET A 174 13.93 -6.75 0.63
N THR A 175 13.33 -5.79 -0.08
CA THR A 175 13.65 -5.56 -1.49
C THR A 175 15.08 -5.07 -1.69
N ALA A 176 15.58 -4.19 -0.82
CA ALA A 176 16.97 -3.74 -0.86
C ALA A 176 17.96 -4.89 -0.60
N ALA A 177 17.63 -5.82 0.31
CA ALA A 177 18.49 -6.97 0.64
C ALA A 177 18.66 -7.94 -0.53
N ILE A 178 17.72 -8.00 -1.46
CA ILE A 178 17.83 -8.79 -2.71
C ILE A 178 18.38 -7.97 -3.89
N GLY A 179 18.85 -6.72 -3.66
CA GLY A 179 19.43 -5.87 -4.70
C GLY A 179 18.44 -5.05 -5.52
N HIS A 180 17.16 -4.98 -5.08
CA HIS A 180 16.07 -4.27 -5.76
C HIS A 180 15.44 -3.18 -4.88
N PRO A 181 16.10 -2.02 -4.68
CA PRO A 181 15.58 -0.96 -3.82
C PRO A 181 14.19 -0.48 -4.25
N THR A 182 13.31 -0.28 -3.27
CA THR A 182 11.95 0.22 -3.51
C THR A 182 11.95 1.71 -3.85
N LEU A 183 11.39 2.07 -5.00
CA LEU A 183 11.15 3.44 -5.47
C LEU A 183 9.80 3.97 -4.97
N ARG A 184 8.75 3.15 -5.06
CA ARG A 184 7.39 3.46 -4.61
C ARG A 184 6.81 2.27 -3.87
N LEU A 185 6.03 2.53 -2.81
CA LEU A 185 5.41 1.49 -2.01
C LEU A 185 3.96 1.86 -1.72
N ILE A 186 3.03 1.02 -2.13
CA ILE A 186 1.59 1.19 -1.94
C ILE A 186 1.07 -0.02 -1.17
N ARG A 187 0.38 0.20 -0.05
CA ARG A 187 -0.39 -0.87 0.59
C ARG A 187 -1.73 -1.01 -0.12
N ALA A 188 -1.87 -2.08 -0.90
CA ALA A 188 -3.05 -2.33 -1.72
C ALA A 188 -4.19 -3.01 -0.95
N ARG A 189 -3.87 -3.82 0.10
CA ARG A 189 -4.87 -4.60 0.82
C ARG A 189 -4.50 -4.80 2.30
N VAL A 190 -5.51 -4.89 3.15
CA VAL A 190 -5.42 -5.29 4.56
C VAL A 190 -6.53 -6.30 4.84
N GLY A 191 -6.18 -7.53 5.23
CA GLY A 191 -7.13 -8.64 5.28
C GLY A 191 -7.83 -8.81 3.93
N GLY A 192 -9.14 -8.96 3.92
CA GLY A 192 -9.94 -8.99 2.68
C GLY A 192 -10.38 -7.62 2.14
N LEU A 193 -9.89 -6.50 2.70
CA LEU A 193 -10.24 -5.15 2.26
C LEU A 193 -9.17 -4.58 1.33
N GLU A 194 -9.55 -4.30 0.09
CA GLU A 194 -8.72 -3.66 -0.91
C GLU A 194 -8.80 -2.13 -0.85
N LEU A 195 -7.76 -1.46 -1.32
CA LEU A 195 -7.72 0.00 -1.49
C LEU A 195 -8.82 0.48 -2.45
N GLY A 196 -9.12 -0.31 -3.49
CA GLY A 196 -10.13 0.01 -4.49
C GLY A 196 -9.85 1.32 -5.22
N ASP A 197 -10.92 2.03 -5.55
CA ASP A 197 -10.87 3.25 -6.36
C ASP A 197 -10.66 4.53 -5.55
N LEU A 198 -10.30 4.44 -4.26
CA LEU A 198 -10.00 5.61 -3.45
C LEU A 198 -8.82 6.38 -4.05
N ALA A 199 -9.03 7.65 -4.37
CA ALA A 199 -7.95 8.51 -4.83
C ALA A 199 -7.03 8.93 -3.66
N PRO A 200 -5.74 9.25 -3.90
CA PRO A 200 -4.84 9.72 -2.86
C PRO A 200 -5.40 10.92 -2.09
N GLY A 201 -5.49 10.79 -0.77
CA GLY A 201 -6.10 11.80 0.10
C GLY A 201 -7.60 11.64 0.32
N GLU A 202 -8.27 10.75 -0.39
CA GLU A 202 -9.67 10.41 -0.15
C GLU A 202 -9.84 9.37 0.95
N TRP A 203 -10.96 9.44 1.64
CA TRP A 203 -11.38 8.46 2.63
C TRP A 203 -12.87 8.19 2.56
N LYS A 204 -13.29 7.04 3.06
CA LYS A 204 -14.70 6.67 3.20
C LYS A 204 -14.95 5.91 4.49
N ILE A 205 -16.15 6.03 5.03
CA ILE A 205 -16.64 5.16 6.10
C ILE A 205 -17.00 3.82 5.47
N LEU A 206 -16.51 2.75 6.08
CA LEU A 206 -16.76 1.40 5.60
C LEU A 206 -18.14 0.91 5.99
N SER A 207 -18.84 0.31 5.03
CA SER A 207 -20.08 -0.43 5.25
C SER A 207 -19.82 -1.67 6.13
N GLU A 208 -20.88 -2.28 6.65
CA GLU A 208 -20.77 -3.48 7.50
C GLU A 208 -20.12 -4.65 6.75
N ALA A 209 -20.45 -4.83 5.48
CA ALA A 209 -19.82 -5.84 4.63
C ALA A 209 -18.32 -5.58 4.40
N GLU A 210 -17.89 -4.33 4.24
CA GLU A 210 -16.48 -3.96 4.10
C GLU A 210 -15.72 -4.12 5.43
N ARG A 211 -16.35 -3.80 6.56
CA ARG A 211 -15.79 -4.04 7.91
C ARG A 211 -15.57 -5.54 8.15
N ALA A 212 -16.52 -6.39 7.74
CA ALA A 212 -16.37 -7.83 7.81
C ALA A 212 -15.19 -8.32 6.97
N ARG A 213 -15.02 -7.82 5.72
CA ARG A 213 -13.88 -8.15 4.87
C ARG A 213 -12.54 -7.70 5.46
N ALA A 214 -12.48 -6.51 6.06
CA ALA A 214 -11.24 -6.03 6.70
C ALA A 214 -10.76 -6.98 7.82
N ALA A 215 -11.65 -7.74 8.41
CA ALA A 215 -11.38 -8.67 9.49
C ALA A 215 -11.22 -10.14 9.04
N GLN A 216 -11.30 -10.40 7.74
CA GLN A 216 -11.03 -11.72 7.13
C GLN A 216 -9.54 -11.85 6.81
N ASP A 217 -9.04 -13.07 6.90
CA ASP A 217 -7.68 -13.46 6.48
C ASP A 217 -7.63 -13.85 5.02
#